data_4733dff6d090f5e074c8c8e43fc213f2
#
_entry.id   4733dff6d090f5e074c8c8e43fc213f2
#
_cell.length_a   1.000
_cell.length_b   1.000
_cell.length_c   1.000
_cell.angle_alpha   90.00
_cell.angle_beta   90.00
_cell.angle_gamma   90.00
#
_symmetry.space_group_name_H-M   'P 1'
#
loop_
_entity.id
_entity.type
_entity.pdbx_description
1 polymer ?
#
loop_
_entity_poly.entity_id
_entity_poly.type
_entity_poly.pdbx_seq_one_letter_code
_entity_poly.pdbx_strand_id
1 'polypeptide(L)'
;MMEKTDETIPSREELAVYIEEAAVSVTNNYEEAPAVLMVDDAVIGTLGNFSASIGKAKSKKTFNVSAIAASALSGRTVLRYRSMFPENKRKILYIDTEQGRHHCQQVLKRILRLAEMPDDKVPENLIMLSLRKFAPRVRLLIVEEAIGTTPDLGLVIIDGIRDFLYDINSSSESTEVISKFMQWTDDKQIHIHTVLHQNKNDEHARGHIGTELNNKAETILQVEVDKEDKAISVV
;
A
#
# COMPACT_ATOMS: atom_id res chain seq x y z
N MET A 1 29.86 1.01 -8.38
CA MET A 1 29.62 1.68 -9.67
C MET A 1 28.17 1.36 -10.00
N MET A 2 27.25 2.31 -9.75
CA MET A 2 25.83 2.12 -10.01
C MET A 2 25.63 2.22 -11.54
N GLU A 3 25.21 1.13 -12.17
CA GLU A 3 24.64 1.21 -13.51
C GLU A 3 23.41 2.13 -13.42
N LYS A 4 23.50 3.30 -14.05
CA LYS A 4 22.33 4.07 -14.41
C LYS A 4 21.47 3.16 -15.28
N THR A 5 20.25 2.89 -14.86
CA THR A 5 19.24 2.37 -15.77
C THR A 5 19.14 3.41 -16.90
N ASP A 6 19.58 3.02 -18.09
CA ASP A 6 19.35 3.78 -19.32
C ASP A 6 17.83 3.78 -19.52
N GLU A 7 17.16 4.83 -19.01
CA GLU A 7 15.80 5.12 -19.44
C GLU A 7 15.91 5.48 -20.92
N THR A 8 15.49 4.58 -21.77
CA THR A 8 15.44 4.81 -23.22
C THR A 8 14.53 6.01 -23.45
N ILE A 9 15.09 7.09 -23.97
CA ILE A 9 14.30 8.29 -24.31
C ILE A 9 13.30 7.88 -25.40
N PRO A 10 11.97 8.06 -25.17
CA PRO A 10 10.96 7.68 -26.13
C PRO A 10 11.14 8.38 -27.48
N SER A 11 10.86 7.70 -28.57
CA SER A 11 10.84 8.26 -29.91
C SER A 11 9.74 9.33 -30.07
N ARG A 12 9.79 10.10 -31.13
CA ARG A 12 8.73 11.09 -31.44
C ARG A 12 7.36 10.42 -31.65
N GLU A 13 7.35 9.25 -32.27
CA GLU A 13 6.14 8.48 -32.49
C GLU A 13 5.55 7.97 -31.16
N GLU A 14 6.37 7.45 -30.24
CA GLU A 14 5.92 7.04 -28.90
C GLU A 14 5.41 8.21 -28.07
N LEU A 15 6.11 9.37 -28.15
CA LEU A 15 5.63 10.59 -27.46
C LEU A 15 4.29 11.08 -28.02
N ALA A 16 4.04 10.95 -29.33
CA ALA A 16 2.74 11.30 -29.90
C ALA A 16 1.61 10.41 -29.34
N VAL A 17 1.83 9.10 -29.19
CA VAL A 17 0.88 8.18 -28.55
C VAL A 17 0.65 8.58 -27.08
N TYR A 18 1.69 8.85 -26.31
CA TYR A 18 1.55 9.28 -24.91
C TYR A 18 0.78 10.59 -24.77
N ILE A 19 0.94 11.54 -25.71
CA ILE A 19 0.16 12.79 -25.71
C ILE A 19 -1.33 12.49 -25.95
N GLU A 20 -1.65 11.59 -26.87
CA GLU A 20 -3.05 11.20 -27.14
C GLU A 20 -3.67 10.50 -25.95
N GLU A 21 -2.96 9.56 -25.31
CA GLU A 21 -3.41 8.86 -24.10
C GLU A 21 -3.58 9.80 -22.89
N ALA A 22 -2.70 10.80 -22.75
CA ALA A 22 -2.75 11.75 -21.65
C ALA A 22 -3.80 12.88 -21.85
N ALA A 23 -4.39 12.99 -23.04
CA ALA A 23 -5.32 14.09 -23.37
C ALA A 23 -6.66 13.92 -22.63
N VAL A 24 -7.05 14.93 -21.85
CA VAL A 24 -8.33 14.99 -21.15
C VAL A 24 -9.30 15.89 -21.91
N SER A 25 -10.55 15.42 -22.10
CA SER A 25 -11.61 16.17 -22.80
C SER A 25 -12.82 16.39 -21.91
N VAL A 26 -13.41 17.57 -21.97
CA VAL A 26 -14.68 17.88 -21.29
C VAL A 26 -15.87 17.13 -21.89
N THR A 27 -15.73 16.55 -23.07
CA THR A 27 -16.76 15.78 -23.76
C THR A 27 -16.72 14.29 -23.45
N ASN A 28 -15.63 13.82 -22.83
CA ASN A 28 -15.50 12.44 -22.40
C ASN A 28 -16.15 12.25 -21.03
N ASN A 29 -16.76 11.09 -20.82
CA ASN A 29 -17.26 10.71 -19.51
C ASN A 29 -16.19 9.87 -18.79
N TYR A 30 -15.59 10.43 -17.74
CA TYR A 30 -14.66 9.72 -16.86
C TYR A 30 -15.41 9.24 -15.64
N GLU A 31 -15.32 7.95 -15.36
CA GLU A 31 -15.96 7.37 -14.18
C GLU A 31 -15.25 7.85 -12.91
N GLU A 32 -16.03 8.14 -11.86
CA GLU A 32 -15.48 8.43 -10.54
C GLU A 32 -14.78 7.19 -9.97
N ALA A 33 -13.59 7.36 -9.39
CA ALA A 33 -12.85 6.27 -8.80
C ALA A 33 -13.64 5.60 -7.66
N PRO A 34 -13.91 4.28 -7.72
CA PRO A 34 -14.71 3.60 -6.70
C PRO A 34 -14.05 3.68 -5.31
N ALA A 35 -14.80 4.16 -4.31
CA ALA A 35 -14.39 4.10 -2.91
C ALA A 35 -14.35 2.64 -2.45
N VAL A 36 -13.19 2.16 -2.00
CA VAL A 36 -12.98 0.76 -1.63
C VAL A 36 -12.56 0.54 -0.18
N LEU A 37 -12.05 1.57 0.49
CA LEU A 37 -11.70 1.52 1.91
C LEU A 37 -12.32 2.70 2.65
N MET A 38 -12.91 2.43 3.80
CA MET A 38 -13.52 3.43 4.68
C MET A 38 -13.16 3.16 6.14
N VAL A 39 -13.08 4.24 6.92
CA VAL A 39 -13.10 4.22 8.39
C VAL A 39 -14.36 4.94 8.82
N ASP A 40 -15.27 4.25 9.49
CA ASP A 40 -16.65 4.73 9.71
C ASP A 40 -17.28 5.21 8.39
N ASP A 41 -17.59 6.50 8.27
CA ASP A 41 -18.20 7.11 7.08
C ASP A 41 -17.18 7.87 6.20
N ALA A 42 -15.90 7.91 6.61
CA ALA A 42 -14.83 8.58 5.84
C ALA A 42 -14.19 7.63 4.83
N VAL A 43 -14.15 8.04 3.56
CA VAL A 43 -13.39 7.34 2.52
C VAL A 43 -11.89 7.56 2.78
N ILE A 44 -11.14 6.48 2.84
CA ILE A 44 -9.68 6.49 3.04
C ILE A 44 -8.91 5.89 1.86
N GLY A 45 -9.62 5.32 0.90
CA GLY A 45 -9.01 4.75 -0.29
C GLY A 45 -9.98 4.47 -1.42
N THR A 46 -9.58 4.87 -2.62
CA THR A 46 -10.27 4.59 -3.88
C THR A 46 -9.41 3.75 -4.80
N LEU A 47 -9.98 3.06 -5.78
CA LEU A 47 -9.21 2.39 -6.83
C LEU A 47 -8.46 3.44 -7.67
N GLY A 48 -7.26 3.09 -8.15
CA GLY A 48 -6.39 4.01 -8.88
C GLY A 48 -5.56 4.92 -7.98
N ASN A 49 -5.66 4.81 -6.64
CA ASN A 49 -4.96 5.65 -5.70
C ASN A 49 -4.25 4.87 -4.59
N PHE A 50 -3.49 5.57 -3.76
CA PHE A 50 -2.82 4.98 -2.61
C PHE A 50 -2.99 5.83 -1.35
N SER A 51 -2.92 5.15 -0.20
CA SER A 51 -3.00 5.76 1.13
C SER A 51 -1.90 5.23 2.03
N ALA A 52 -1.70 5.85 3.19
CA ALA A 52 -0.68 5.43 4.13
C ALA A 52 -1.15 5.44 5.59
N SER A 53 -0.59 4.54 6.39
CA SER A 53 -0.63 4.61 7.86
C SER A 53 0.74 5.02 8.39
N ILE A 54 0.80 6.14 9.09
CA ILE A 54 2.02 6.61 9.75
C ILE A 54 1.88 6.49 11.27
N GLY A 55 3.00 6.46 12.00
CA GLY A 55 2.99 6.45 13.45
C GLY A 55 4.34 6.10 14.04
N LYS A 56 4.53 6.40 15.32
CA LYS A 56 5.77 6.12 16.04
C LYS A 56 6.06 4.61 16.13
N ALA A 57 7.30 4.25 16.40
CA ALA A 57 7.65 2.86 16.64
C ALA A 57 6.76 2.27 17.75
N LYS A 58 6.28 1.03 17.56
CA LYS A 58 5.38 0.32 18.49
C LYS A 58 3.96 0.92 18.62
N SER A 59 3.52 1.82 17.75
CA SER A 59 2.14 2.33 17.72
C SER A 59 1.10 1.33 17.18
N LYS A 60 1.50 0.08 16.92
CA LYS A 60 0.64 -1.03 16.44
C LYS A 60 0.12 -0.84 15.00
N LYS A 61 0.87 -0.15 14.13
CA LYS A 61 0.52 0.02 12.71
C LYS A 61 0.22 -1.30 12.01
N THR A 62 1.05 -2.34 12.22
CA THR A 62 0.81 -3.68 11.66
C THR A 62 -0.53 -4.29 12.13
N PHE A 63 -0.99 -3.98 13.35
CA PHE A 63 -2.33 -4.40 13.79
C PHE A 63 -3.42 -3.63 13.04
N ASN A 64 -3.23 -2.33 12.87
CA ASN A 64 -4.13 -1.47 12.12
C ASN A 64 -4.32 -1.98 10.67
N VAL A 65 -3.23 -2.21 9.94
CA VAL A 65 -3.31 -2.72 8.57
C VAL A 65 -3.80 -4.17 8.49
N SER A 66 -3.64 -4.96 9.58
CA SER A 66 -4.28 -6.29 9.69
C SER A 66 -5.80 -6.19 9.71
N ALA A 67 -6.36 -5.15 10.35
CA ALA A 67 -7.80 -4.92 10.36
C ALA A 67 -8.32 -4.48 8.99
N ILE A 68 -7.58 -3.63 8.27
CA ILE A 68 -7.88 -3.26 6.88
C ILE A 68 -7.90 -4.51 5.99
N ALA A 69 -6.85 -5.35 6.06
CA ALA A 69 -6.78 -6.59 5.31
C ALA A 69 -7.93 -7.55 5.64
N ALA A 70 -8.27 -7.69 6.92
CA ALA A 70 -9.36 -8.55 7.36
C ALA A 70 -10.73 -8.06 6.89
N SER A 71 -10.96 -6.74 6.87
CA SER A 71 -12.18 -6.15 6.31
C SER A 71 -12.28 -6.43 4.81
N ALA A 72 -11.18 -6.22 4.05
CA ALA A 72 -11.14 -6.49 2.61
C ALA A 72 -11.35 -7.97 2.30
N LEU A 73 -10.76 -8.87 3.11
CA LEU A 73 -10.86 -10.31 2.95
C LEU A 73 -12.27 -10.85 3.20
N SER A 74 -12.93 -10.35 4.26
CA SER A 74 -14.25 -10.83 4.69
C SER A 74 -15.42 -10.08 4.03
N GLY A 75 -15.19 -8.90 3.46
CA GLY A 75 -16.25 -8.01 2.99
C GLY A 75 -17.13 -7.45 4.11
N ARG A 76 -16.68 -7.55 5.38
CA ARG A 76 -17.42 -7.10 6.57
C ARG A 76 -16.69 -5.94 7.24
N THR A 77 -17.40 -5.19 8.08
CA THR A 77 -16.77 -4.20 8.95
C THR A 77 -15.94 -4.93 10.02
N VAL A 78 -14.64 -4.65 10.07
CA VAL A 78 -13.70 -5.15 11.08
C VAL A 78 -13.19 -3.96 11.88
N LEU A 79 -13.44 -3.96 13.19
CA LEU A 79 -13.29 -2.77 14.03
C LEU A 79 -14.13 -1.62 13.44
N ARG A 80 -13.46 -0.61 12.88
CA ARG A 80 -14.11 0.54 12.22
C ARG A 80 -13.85 0.58 10.72
N TYR A 81 -13.11 -0.41 10.18
CA TYR A 81 -12.78 -0.49 8.75
C TYR A 81 -13.87 -1.23 7.99
N ARG A 82 -14.32 -0.63 6.89
CA ARG A 82 -15.23 -1.23 5.92
C ARG A 82 -14.58 -1.22 4.55
N SER A 83 -14.65 -2.35 3.85
CA SER A 83 -14.09 -2.51 2.51
C SER A 83 -15.15 -2.93 1.51
N MET A 84 -15.13 -2.34 0.31
CA MET A 84 -16.13 -2.53 -0.73
C MET A 84 -15.48 -2.74 -2.10
N PHE A 85 -14.65 -3.77 -2.22
CA PHE A 85 -14.01 -4.08 -3.49
C PHE A 85 -15.00 -4.75 -4.46
N PRO A 86 -14.99 -4.35 -5.77
CA PRO A 86 -15.73 -5.04 -6.83
C PRO A 86 -15.36 -6.52 -6.92
N GLU A 87 -16.23 -7.36 -7.49
CA GLU A 87 -16.01 -8.82 -7.56
C GLU A 87 -14.72 -9.20 -8.27
N ASN A 88 -14.37 -8.48 -9.32
CA ASN A 88 -13.15 -8.65 -10.10
C ASN A 88 -11.91 -7.95 -9.47
N LYS A 89 -12.00 -7.50 -8.20
CA LYS A 89 -10.94 -6.79 -7.47
C LYS A 89 -10.80 -7.27 -6.01
N ARG A 90 -11.12 -8.54 -5.74
CA ARG A 90 -11.16 -9.06 -4.36
C ARG A 90 -9.88 -9.72 -3.86
N LYS A 91 -8.85 -9.85 -4.69
CA LYS A 91 -7.57 -10.37 -4.22
C LYS A 91 -6.78 -9.31 -3.47
N ILE A 92 -6.11 -9.76 -2.43
CA ILE A 92 -5.30 -8.97 -1.52
C ILE A 92 -3.87 -9.48 -1.58
N LEU A 93 -2.92 -8.60 -1.83
CA LEU A 93 -1.49 -8.85 -1.75
C LEU A 93 -0.93 -8.14 -0.51
N TYR A 94 -0.56 -8.88 0.51
CA TYR A 94 0.07 -8.35 1.72
C TYR A 94 1.57 -8.60 1.67
N ILE A 95 2.34 -7.53 1.75
CA ILE A 95 3.80 -7.52 1.65
C ILE A 95 4.37 -7.01 2.97
N ASP A 96 5.17 -7.85 3.62
CA ASP A 96 5.92 -7.48 4.81
C ASP A 96 7.41 -7.43 4.46
N THR A 97 8.03 -6.28 4.68
CA THR A 97 9.45 -6.04 4.34
C THR A 97 10.38 -6.15 5.54
N GLU A 98 9.83 -6.10 6.76
CA GLU A 98 10.61 -6.00 8.01
C GLU A 98 10.70 -7.33 8.75
N GLN A 99 9.64 -8.13 8.76
CA GLN A 99 9.51 -9.28 9.64
C GLN A 99 9.95 -10.60 8.97
N GLY A 100 10.45 -11.52 9.80
CA GLY A 100 10.75 -12.87 9.36
C GLY A 100 9.47 -13.71 9.19
N ARG A 101 9.55 -14.81 8.44
CA ARG A 101 8.42 -15.68 8.06
C ARG A 101 7.52 -16.10 9.23
N HIS A 102 8.10 -16.42 10.39
CA HIS A 102 7.31 -16.78 11.58
C HIS A 102 6.39 -15.64 12.01
N HIS A 103 6.90 -14.42 12.10
CA HIS A 103 6.10 -13.26 12.47
C HIS A 103 5.06 -12.91 11.41
N CYS A 104 5.42 -12.99 10.11
CA CYS A 104 4.45 -12.85 9.02
C CYS A 104 3.32 -13.88 9.14
N GLN A 105 3.61 -15.13 9.51
CA GLN A 105 2.58 -16.14 9.78
C GLN A 105 1.66 -15.74 10.94
N GLN A 106 2.20 -15.12 12.01
CA GLN A 106 1.36 -14.61 13.10
C GLN A 106 0.47 -13.44 12.66
N VAL A 107 0.98 -12.55 11.79
CA VAL A 107 0.17 -11.49 11.15
C VAL A 107 -0.92 -12.10 10.30
N LEU A 108 -0.61 -13.08 9.45
CA LEU A 108 -1.58 -13.81 8.63
C LEU A 108 -2.69 -14.43 9.47
N LYS A 109 -2.34 -15.18 10.52
CA LYS A 109 -3.32 -15.76 11.45
C LYS A 109 -4.17 -14.69 12.14
N ARG A 110 -3.61 -13.54 12.48
CA ARG A 110 -4.36 -12.40 13.02
C ARG A 110 -5.38 -11.88 12.02
N ILE A 111 -5.00 -11.69 10.76
CA ILE A 111 -5.91 -11.27 9.70
C ILE A 111 -7.09 -12.25 9.59
N LEU A 112 -6.82 -13.54 9.54
CA LEU A 112 -7.85 -14.58 9.45
C LEU A 112 -8.79 -14.56 10.66
N ARG A 113 -8.27 -14.43 11.89
CA ARG A 113 -9.09 -14.33 13.10
C ARG A 113 -9.96 -13.08 13.13
N LEU A 114 -9.40 -11.92 12.72
CA LEU A 114 -10.18 -10.69 12.60
C LEU A 114 -11.25 -10.77 11.51
N ALA A 115 -10.99 -11.53 10.45
CA ALA A 115 -11.95 -11.84 9.40
C ALA A 115 -12.96 -12.94 9.80
N GLU A 116 -12.83 -13.53 11.01
CA GLU A 116 -13.60 -14.70 11.49
C GLU A 116 -13.53 -15.90 10.54
N MET A 117 -12.35 -16.14 9.98
CA MET A 117 -12.05 -17.24 9.09
C MET A 117 -11.15 -18.28 9.78
N PRO A 118 -11.21 -19.57 9.36
CA PRO A 118 -10.28 -20.58 9.83
C PRO A 118 -8.82 -20.17 9.62
N ASP A 119 -7.94 -20.39 10.60
CA ASP A 119 -6.53 -20.00 10.54
C ASP A 119 -5.57 -21.17 10.23
N ASP A 120 -6.10 -22.27 9.72
CA ASP A 120 -5.40 -23.49 9.33
C ASP A 120 -5.06 -23.58 7.83
N LYS A 121 -5.69 -22.72 7.00
CA LYS A 121 -5.40 -22.59 5.56
C LYS A 121 -5.43 -21.12 5.11
N VAL A 122 -4.70 -20.82 4.05
CA VAL A 122 -4.73 -19.49 3.43
C VAL A 122 -5.86 -19.45 2.40
N PRO A 123 -6.76 -18.44 2.45
CA PRO A 123 -7.77 -18.23 1.42
C PRO A 123 -7.14 -17.91 0.05
N GLU A 124 -7.81 -18.30 -1.03
CA GLU A 124 -7.32 -18.05 -2.40
C GLU A 124 -7.19 -16.56 -2.77
N ASN A 125 -7.95 -15.72 -2.08
CA ASN A 125 -7.95 -14.27 -2.29
C ASN A 125 -7.00 -13.50 -1.37
N LEU A 126 -6.09 -14.17 -0.63
CA LEU A 126 -5.06 -13.55 0.17
C LEU A 126 -3.67 -14.13 -0.13
N ILE A 127 -2.78 -13.28 -0.62
CA ILE A 127 -1.38 -13.63 -0.86
C ILE A 127 -0.53 -12.84 0.14
N MET A 128 0.35 -13.54 0.89
CA MET A 128 1.27 -12.89 1.82
C MET A 128 2.72 -13.17 1.45
N LEU A 129 3.50 -12.11 1.26
CA LEU A 129 4.92 -12.17 0.93
C LEU A 129 5.78 -11.61 2.07
N SER A 130 6.81 -12.37 2.48
CA SER A 130 7.83 -11.91 3.42
C SER A 130 9.11 -11.59 2.65
N LEU A 131 9.42 -10.29 2.51
CA LEU A 131 10.50 -9.81 1.65
C LEU A 131 11.77 -9.40 2.41
N ARG A 132 11.81 -9.57 3.72
CA ARG A 132 12.93 -9.16 4.58
C ARG A 132 14.32 -9.57 4.06
N LYS A 133 14.46 -10.76 3.49
CA LYS A 133 15.76 -11.30 3.05
C LYS A 133 16.30 -10.66 1.76
N PHE A 134 15.49 -9.93 1.01
CA PHE A 134 15.87 -9.38 -0.28
C PHE A 134 16.38 -7.94 -0.14
N ALA A 135 17.28 -7.52 -1.05
CA ALA A 135 17.72 -6.14 -1.15
C ALA A 135 16.60 -5.20 -1.62
N PRO A 136 16.64 -3.89 -1.30
CA PRO A 136 15.57 -2.94 -1.62
C PRO A 136 15.09 -3.00 -3.07
N ARG A 137 16.00 -2.92 -4.04
CA ARG A 137 15.66 -2.99 -5.47
C ARG A 137 14.99 -4.33 -5.85
N VAL A 138 15.46 -5.45 -5.28
CA VAL A 138 14.86 -6.76 -5.55
C VAL A 138 13.46 -6.86 -4.96
N ARG A 139 13.22 -6.25 -3.78
CA ARG A 139 11.87 -6.17 -3.21
C ARG A 139 10.92 -5.45 -4.15
N LEU A 140 11.34 -4.31 -4.70
CA LEU A 140 10.53 -3.51 -5.62
C LEU A 140 10.15 -4.31 -6.88
N LEU A 141 11.11 -5.03 -7.48
CA LEU A 141 10.88 -5.90 -8.63
C LEU A 141 9.93 -7.07 -8.30
N ILE A 142 10.05 -7.69 -7.12
CA ILE A 142 9.13 -8.76 -6.69
C ILE A 142 7.71 -8.21 -6.55
N VAL A 143 7.55 -7.01 -6.01
CA VAL A 143 6.23 -6.36 -5.87
C VAL A 143 5.62 -6.05 -7.22
N GLU A 144 6.40 -5.46 -8.12
CA GLU A 144 5.99 -5.15 -9.50
C GLU A 144 5.52 -6.41 -10.24
N GLU A 145 6.30 -7.48 -10.18
CA GLU A 145 5.93 -8.77 -10.79
C GLU A 145 4.67 -9.37 -10.14
N ALA A 146 4.57 -9.34 -8.81
CA ALA A 146 3.41 -9.86 -8.11
C ALA A 146 2.13 -9.08 -8.44
N ILE A 147 2.21 -7.75 -8.56
CA ILE A 147 1.09 -6.91 -9.01
C ILE A 147 0.73 -7.24 -10.47
N GLY A 148 1.75 -7.38 -11.33
CA GLY A 148 1.57 -7.66 -12.77
C GLY A 148 0.89 -8.99 -13.06
N THR A 149 1.19 -10.02 -12.24
CA THR A 149 0.77 -11.41 -12.47
C THR A 149 -0.42 -11.87 -11.64
N THR A 150 -0.88 -11.08 -10.66
CA THR A 150 -2.04 -11.43 -9.82
C THR A 150 -3.34 -10.96 -10.47
N PRO A 151 -4.19 -11.86 -10.98
CA PRO A 151 -5.49 -11.46 -11.52
C PRO A 151 -6.43 -11.02 -10.39
N ASP A 152 -7.41 -10.19 -10.69
CA ASP A 152 -8.45 -9.70 -9.77
C ASP A 152 -7.89 -9.02 -8.50
N LEU A 153 -6.65 -8.49 -8.59
CA LEU A 153 -6.03 -7.75 -7.51
C LEU A 153 -6.76 -6.44 -7.27
N GLY A 154 -7.15 -6.17 -6.03
CA GLY A 154 -7.81 -4.93 -5.63
C GLY A 154 -7.02 -4.17 -4.60
N LEU A 155 -6.43 -4.87 -3.62
CA LEU A 155 -5.70 -4.26 -2.52
C LEU A 155 -4.28 -4.78 -2.42
N VAL A 156 -3.33 -3.86 -2.35
CA VAL A 156 -1.94 -4.15 -1.98
C VAL A 156 -1.64 -3.48 -0.64
N ILE A 157 -1.21 -4.24 0.35
CA ILE A 157 -0.72 -3.71 1.62
C ILE A 157 0.80 -3.86 1.65
N ILE A 158 1.50 -2.76 1.94
CA ILE A 158 2.96 -2.75 2.06
C ILE A 158 3.31 -2.31 3.48
N ASP A 159 3.62 -3.28 4.34
CA ASP A 159 4.04 -3.04 5.72
C ASP A 159 5.56 -2.84 5.76
N GLY A 160 5.94 -1.55 5.57
CA GLY A 160 7.31 -1.05 5.56
C GLY A 160 7.80 -0.50 4.23
N ILE A 161 7.20 0.58 3.68
CA ILE A 161 7.66 1.23 2.43
C ILE A 161 9.12 1.69 2.50
N ARG A 162 9.63 2.04 3.68
CA ARG A 162 11.01 2.46 3.90
C ARG A 162 12.02 1.46 3.35
N ASP A 163 11.70 0.21 3.37
CA ASP A 163 12.62 -0.86 3.03
C ASP A 163 12.78 -1.12 1.52
N PHE A 164 12.11 -0.32 0.69
CA PHE A 164 12.36 -0.22 -0.75
C PHE A 164 13.51 0.74 -1.09
N LEU A 165 14.02 1.49 -0.10
CA LEU A 165 15.08 2.48 -0.28
C LEU A 165 16.37 2.01 0.40
N TYR A 166 17.50 2.31 -0.23
CA TYR A 166 18.81 2.19 0.40
C TYR A 166 19.04 3.36 1.38
N ASP A 167 18.70 4.58 0.94
CA ASP A 167 18.77 5.78 1.79
C ASP A 167 17.41 6.47 1.88
N ILE A 168 16.87 6.52 3.10
CA ILE A 168 15.58 7.18 3.39
C ILE A 168 15.59 8.69 3.10
N ASN A 169 16.77 9.30 3.03
CA ASN A 169 16.95 10.71 2.73
C ASN A 169 17.24 10.97 1.23
N SER A 170 17.29 9.92 0.42
CA SER A 170 17.42 10.06 -1.03
C SER A 170 16.10 10.53 -1.64
N SER A 171 16.10 11.74 -2.18
CA SER A 171 14.93 12.29 -2.88
C SER A 171 14.64 11.53 -4.17
N SER A 172 15.68 11.10 -4.91
CA SER A 172 15.52 10.36 -6.16
C SER A 172 14.89 8.98 -5.93
N GLU A 173 15.40 8.20 -4.96
CA GLU A 173 14.82 6.90 -4.63
C GLU A 173 13.37 7.04 -4.12
N SER A 174 13.09 8.06 -3.30
CA SER A 174 11.75 8.34 -2.80
C SER A 174 10.77 8.66 -3.93
N THR A 175 11.19 9.52 -4.87
CA THR A 175 10.40 9.86 -6.05
C THR A 175 10.16 8.64 -6.94
N GLU A 176 11.18 7.80 -7.16
CA GLU A 176 11.04 6.56 -7.95
C GLU A 176 9.99 5.63 -7.36
N VAL A 177 10.05 5.35 -6.05
CA VAL A 177 9.10 4.44 -5.38
C VAL A 177 7.67 4.98 -5.46
N ILE A 178 7.47 6.28 -5.20
CA ILE A 178 6.13 6.87 -5.26
C ILE A 178 5.60 6.96 -6.69
N SER A 179 6.46 7.25 -7.68
CA SER A 179 6.06 7.21 -9.10
C SER A 179 5.60 5.82 -9.52
N LYS A 180 6.26 4.75 -9.06
CA LYS A 180 5.80 3.38 -9.27
C LYS A 180 4.44 3.11 -8.61
N PHE A 181 4.19 3.63 -7.41
CA PHE A 181 2.88 3.48 -6.77
C PHE A 181 1.78 4.15 -7.59
N MET A 182 2.02 5.38 -8.06
CA MET A 182 1.08 6.10 -8.94
C MET A 182 0.82 5.30 -10.22
N GLN A 183 1.86 4.82 -10.88
CA GLN A 183 1.76 4.03 -12.10
C GLN A 183 0.99 2.71 -11.85
N TRP A 184 1.40 1.90 -10.85
CA TRP A 184 0.74 0.62 -10.58
C TRP A 184 -0.73 0.77 -10.20
N THR A 185 -1.08 1.82 -9.44
CA THR A 185 -2.47 2.06 -9.06
C THR A 185 -3.31 2.46 -10.25
N ASP A 186 -2.78 3.31 -11.12
CA ASP A 186 -3.47 3.73 -12.34
C ASP A 186 -3.60 2.59 -13.36
N ASP A 187 -2.48 1.95 -13.76
CA ASP A 187 -2.46 0.87 -14.75
C ASP A 187 -3.33 -0.33 -14.37
N LYS A 188 -3.34 -0.69 -13.09
CA LYS A 188 -4.03 -1.88 -12.59
C LYS A 188 -5.37 -1.58 -11.94
N GLN A 189 -5.71 -0.30 -11.76
CA GLN A 189 -6.92 0.11 -11.03
C GLN A 189 -7.03 -0.65 -9.70
N ILE A 190 -5.99 -0.53 -8.86
CA ILE A 190 -5.87 -1.13 -7.52
C ILE A 190 -5.74 -0.02 -6.48
N HIS A 191 -5.95 -0.36 -5.21
CA HIS A 191 -5.56 0.51 -4.10
C HIS A 191 -4.30 -0.01 -3.42
N ILE A 192 -3.31 0.86 -3.17
CA ILE A 192 -2.13 0.53 -2.36
C ILE A 192 -2.25 1.22 -1.01
N HIS A 193 -2.21 0.46 0.09
CA HIS A 193 -2.09 1.01 1.43
C HIS A 193 -0.74 0.68 2.03
N THR A 194 0.03 1.69 2.43
CA THR A 194 1.40 1.47 2.92
C THR A 194 1.60 1.94 4.36
N VAL A 195 2.69 1.48 4.97
CA VAL A 195 3.06 1.82 6.35
C VAL A 195 4.42 2.50 6.38
N LEU A 196 4.50 3.63 7.12
CA LEU A 196 5.75 4.33 7.36
C LEU A 196 5.87 4.74 8.83
N HIS A 197 7.08 4.69 9.37
CA HIS A 197 7.37 5.23 10.70
C HIS A 197 7.45 6.76 10.67
N GLN A 198 6.91 7.41 11.71
CA GLN A 198 7.14 8.82 11.99
C GLN A 198 8.55 9.04 12.54
N ASN A 199 9.01 10.29 12.49
CA ASN A 199 10.21 10.73 13.20
C ASN A 199 10.05 10.52 14.70
N LYS A 200 11.18 10.42 15.42
CA LYS A 200 11.14 10.25 16.87
C LYS A 200 10.71 11.52 17.60
N ASN A 201 11.05 12.70 17.08
CA ASN A 201 10.97 13.98 17.75
C ASN A 201 9.81 14.87 17.30
N ASP A 202 9.13 14.51 16.23
CA ASP A 202 8.00 15.25 15.67
C ASP A 202 6.91 14.30 15.13
N GLU A 203 5.83 14.85 14.62
CA GLU A 203 4.70 14.10 14.07
C GLU A 203 4.81 13.86 12.55
N HIS A 204 5.91 14.31 11.92
CA HIS A 204 6.08 14.16 10.49
C HIS A 204 6.49 12.73 10.11
N ALA A 205 6.04 12.29 8.96
CA ALA A 205 6.47 11.07 8.31
C ALA A 205 7.98 11.13 8.03
N ARG A 206 8.68 10.02 8.25
CA ARG A 206 10.14 9.99 8.28
C ARG A 206 10.76 10.04 6.88
N GLY A 207 11.76 10.93 6.69
CA GLY A 207 12.60 11.02 5.50
C GLY A 207 11.90 11.65 4.29
N HIS A 208 12.58 11.68 3.14
CA HIS A 208 12.01 12.20 1.90
C HIS A 208 10.80 11.40 1.42
N ILE A 209 10.80 10.07 1.62
CA ILE A 209 9.64 9.23 1.30
C ILE A 209 8.38 9.65 2.08
N GLY A 210 8.55 10.12 3.33
CA GLY A 210 7.44 10.66 4.11
C GLY A 210 6.88 11.95 3.53
N THR A 211 7.75 12.83 3.01
CA THR A 211 7.33 14.05 2.32
C THR A 211 6.56 13.72 1.03
N GLU A 212 7.07 12.78 0.22
CA GLU A 212 6.40 12.35 -1.00
C GLU A 212 5.02 11.70 -0.72
N LEU A 213 4.91 10.87 0.33
CA LEU A 213 3.63 10.32 0.78
C LEU A 213 2.64 11.43 1.17
N ASN A 214 3.09 12.41 1.97
CA ASN A 214 2.23 13.52 2.40
C ASN A 214 1.70 14.36 1.23
N ASN A 215 2.49 14.45 0.17
CA ASN A 215 2.13 15.28 -1.00
C ASN A 215 1.23 14.54 -2.00
N LYS A 216 1.29 13.21 -2.08
CA LYS A 216 0.70 12.44 -3.19
C LYS A 216 -0.30 11.36 -2.75
N ALA A 217 -0.29 10.93 -1.49
CA ALA A 217 -1.26 9.97 -1.00
C ALA A 217 -2.65 10.62 -0.89
N GLU A 218 -3.68 9.87 -1.27
CA GLU A 218 -5.08 10.28 -1.12
C GLU A 218 -5.45 10.52 0.35
N THR A 219 -4.96 9.67 1.24
CA THR A 219 -5.22 9.75 2.69
C THR A 219 -4.02 9.28 3.49
N ILE A 220 -3.77 9.95 4.61
CA ILE A 220 -2.80 9.50 5.61
C ILE A 220 -3.49 9.32 6.94
N LEU A 221 -3.43 8.10 7.46
CA LEU A 221 -3.90 7.75 8.80
C LEU A 221 -2.74 7.85 9.79
N GLN A 222 -2.95 8.56 10.89
CA GLN A 222 -1.99 8.60 11.99
C GLN A 222 -2.38 7.58 13.05
N VAL A 223 -1.51 6.61 13.30
CA VAL A 223 -1.73 5.54 14.29
C VAL A 223 -0.93 5.85 15.55
N GLU A 224 -1.64 6.12 16.63
CA GLU A 224 -1.06 6.42 17.94
C GLU A 224 -1.44 5.36 18.98
N VAL A 225 -0.62 5.24 20.02
CA VAL A 225 -0.99 4.48 21.23
C VAL A 225 -1.85 5.37 22.10
N ASP A 226 -2.96 4.84 22.60
CA ASP A 226 -3.79 5.56 23.54
C ASP A 226 -2.98 5.97 24.78
N LYS A 227 -3.24 7.18 25.29
CA LYS A 227 -2.47 7.75 26.41
C LYS A 227 -2.79 7.07 27.74
N GLU A 228 -4.02 6.60 27.91
CA GLU A 228 -4.51 5.98 29.13
C GLU A 228 -4.34 4.47 29.11
N ASP A 229 -4.61 3.82 27.95
CA ASP A 229 -4.44 2.39 27.78
C ASP A 229 -3.49 2.05 26.61
N LYS A 230 -2.25 1.70 26.97
CA LYS A 230 -1.22 1.28 26.01
C LYS A 230 -1.57 -0.02 25.24
N ALA A 231 -2.62 -0.71 25.62
CA ALA A 231 -3.15 -1.85 24.85
C ALA A 231 -4.01 -1.42 23.66
N ILE A 232 -4.45 -0.17 23.60
CA ILE A 232 -5.29 0.41 22.55
C ILE A 232 -4.43 1.26 21.61
N SER A 233 -4.79 1.29 20.33
CA SER A 233 -4.31 2.27 19.36
C SER A 233 -5.48 3.09 18.84
N VAL A 234 -5.22 4.37 18.58
CA VAL A 234 -6.17 5.33 18.03
C VAL A 234 -5.72 5.68 16.60
N VAL A 235 -6.67 5.86 15.71
CA VAL A 235 -6.45 6.23 14.30
C VAL A 235 -7.28 7.48 14.00
#